data_0b2abe21823b928c69ae9d97e26b78e5
#
_entry.id   0b2abe21823b928c69ae9d97e26b78e5
#
_cell.length_a   1.000
_cell.length_b   1.000
_cell.length_c   1.000
_cell.angle_alpha   90.00
_cell.angle_beta   90.00
_cell.angle_gamma   90.00
#
_symmetry.space_group_name_H-M   'P 1'
#
loop_
_entity.id
_entity.type
_entity.pdbx_description
1 polymer ?
#
loop_
_entity_poly.entity_id
_entity_poly.type
_entity_poly.pdbx_seq_one_letter_code
_entity_poly.pdbx_strand_id
1 'polypeptide(L)'
;MSSDDWAWSEDHRQPCRVVETASLWGETICRVWLPGQDVVVRVNADHLKPLNEIERSSSEALTYVVAAARVADALTQDVLLAPIESSVIPLPHQIRALSRAVSGDRVRYLLADEVGLGKTIEAGLIMRELKLRGLVQRTLVVAPKGLLIQWVAEMRTHFGETFRLLNPGDFDVYRRIWGAPGAGIDSPWLAADALADTNLWRTFDQVICSVDSVKPVDSRRGWSREQLAAHNQERFLDLVSAGWDLIIVDEAHRLGGSTDLVARHRLGRALSEAAPYLLLLTATPHQGKSDAFHRLVSLLDADAFPDVESVTRERLQPYLIRAEKRRAIDADGASLFKPRTTKLEPISWTDRHRDQRLLYEAVTEYVRNGYNQALLEKKNYLGFLMILMQRLVTSSTRAIRTTLERRLEVLREPDEQLSLFPVLSDEEWADLDGQEQLSTLLNSRLRAMKNEREEVDLLLEAARRTEARGADPKAEALLDLLYRLQQEERDPNLKVLLFTE
;
A
#
# COMPACT_ATOMS: atom_id res chain seq x y z
N MET A 1 32.07 -27.35 27.40
CA MET A 1 32.30 -26.14 26.61
C MET A 1 32.46 -24.98 27.59
N SER A 2 33.53 -24.21 27.46
CA SER A 2 33.74 -23.02 28.33
C SER A 2 32.91 -21.83 27.80
N SER A 3 32.67 -20.84 28.68
CA SER A 3 32.14 -19.54 28.23
C SER A 3 33.15 -18.95 27.24
N ASP A 4 32.66 -18.46 26.11
CA ASP A 4 33.42 -17.89 25.00
C ASP A 4 33.79 -18.87 23.86
N ASP A 5 33.45 -20.14 23.96
CA ASP A 5 33.68 -21.10 22.90
C ASP A 5 32.65 -20.96 21.77
N TRP A 6 33.09 -21.15 20.53
CA TRP A 6 32.21 -21.25 19.39
C TRP A 6 31.72 -22.68 19.20
N ALA A 7 30.42 -22.83 18.93
CA ALA A 7 29.75 -24.09 18.70
C ALA A 7 28.75 -24.02 17.56
N TRP A 8 28.39 -25.17 17.01
CA TRP A 8 27.27 -25.29 16.10
C TRP A 8 26.00 -25.65 16.88
N SER A 9 24.94 -24.85 16.73
CA SER A 9 23.64 -25.16 17.30
C SER A 9 22.82 -25.99 16.32
N GLU A 10 22.41 -27.20 16.70
CA GLU A 10 21.55 -28.06 15.90
C GLU A 10 20.15 -27.50 15.82
N ASP A 11 19.65 -26.90 16.90
CA ASP A 11 18.30 -26.30 16.96
C ASP A 11 18.15 -25.10 16.02
N HIS A 12 19.20 -24.31 15.90
CA HIS A 12 19.16 -23.09 15.08
C HIS A 12 19.91 -23.21 13.76
N ARG A 13 20.58 -24.38 13.52
CA ARG A 13 21.35 -24.70 12.31
C ARG A 13 22.34 -23.61 11.89
N GLN A 14 23.00 -23.01 12.88
CA GLN A 14 23.99 -21.95 12.65
C GLN A 14 25.09 -21.97 13.75
N PRO A 15 26.26 -21.38 13.48
CA PRO A 15 27.26 -21.19 14.49
C PRO A 15 26.76 -20.21 15.57
N CYS A 16 27.11 -20.50 16.80
CA CYS A 16 26.76 -19.69 17.95
C CYS A 16 27.94 -19.57 18.90
N ARG A 17 27.98 -18.55 19.73
CA ARG A 17 28.99 -18.34 20.76
C ARG A 17 28.39 -18.61 22.13
N VAL A 18 29.01 -19.46 22.91
CA VAL A 18 28.57 -19.78 24.28
C VAL A 18 28.87 -18.61 25.19
N VAL A 19 27.81 -17.94 25.69
CA VAL A 19 27.93 -16.80 26.59
C VAL A 19 28.00 -17.24 28.06
N GLU A 20 27.19 -18.25 28.41
CA GLU A 20 27.08 -18.74 29.79
C GLU A 20 26.61 -20.19 29.78
N THR A 21 27.13 -20.97 30.73
CA THR A 21 26.73 -22.38 30.94
C THR A 21 26.22 -22.53 32.36
N ALA A 22 25.00 -23.07 32.53
CA ALA A 22 24.38 -23.34 33.80
C ALA A 22 23.94 -24.80 33.87
N SER A 23 24.20 -25.47 34.97
CA SER A 23 23.69 -26.82 35.22
C SER A 23 22.52 -26.75 36.20
N LEU A 24 21.36 -27.27 35.77
CA LEU A 24 20.11 -27.32 36.53
C LEU A 24 19.58 -28.73 36.53
N TRP A 25 19.50 -29.35 37.68
CA TRP A 25 18.90 -30.67 37.90
C TRP A 25 19.44 -31.81 37.02
N GLY A 26 20.75 -31.74 36.69
CA GLY A 26 21.41 -32.79 35.86
C GLY A 26 21.45 -32.49 34.37
N GLU A 27 20.75 -31.48 33.92
CA GLU A 27 20.86 -30.99 32.54
C GLU A 27 21.74 -29.76 32.47
N THR A 28 22.55 -29.64 31.42
CA THR A 28 23.40 -28.49 31.18
C THR A 28 22.76 -27.64 30.09
N ILE A 29 22.38 -26.42 30.46
CA ILE A 29 21.79 -25.42 29.56
C ILE A 29 22.82 -24.32 29.29
N CYS A 30 23.05 -24.05 28.03
CA CYS A 30 23.92 -22.97 27.55
C CYS A 30 23.09 -21.77 27.08
N ARG A 31 23.48 -20.58 27.47
CA ARG A 31 23.05 -19.34 26.80
C ARG A 31 24.03 -19.09 25.66
N VAL A 32 23.51 -19.03 24.46
CA VAL A 32 24.33 -18.87 23.26
C VAL A 32 23.89 -17.62 22.52
N TRP A 33 24.84 -16.87 22.02
CA TRP A 33 24.59 -15.76 21.11
C TRP A 33 24.60 -16.25 19.68
N LEU A 34 23.56 -15.89 18.93
CA LEU A 34 23.36 -16.22 17.51
C LEU A 34 23.73 -14.99 16.67
N PRO A 35 24.91 -14.98 15.99
CA PRO A 35 25.38 -13.81 15.25
C PRO A 35 24.45 -13.37 14.10
N GLY A 36 23.74 -14.32 13.48
CA GLY A 36 22.83 -14.03 12.35
C GLY A 36 21.53 -13.33 12.76
N GLN A 37 21.19 -13.32 14.05
CA GLN A 37 19.95 -12.75 14.60
C GLN A 37 20.22 -11.73 15.71
N ASP A 38 21.47 -11.60 16.13
CA ASP A 38 21.95 -10.79 17.25
C ASP A 38 21.15 -10.99 18.56
N VAL A 39 20.76 -12.23 18.83
CA VAL A 39 19.97 -12.63 20.01
C VAL A 39 20.70 -13.65 20.85
N VAL A 40 20.44 -13.63 22.17
CA VAL A 40 20.91 -14.65 23.11
C VAL A 40 19.75 -15.59 23.42
N VAL A 41 19.91 -16.87 23.07
CA VAL A 41 18.91 -17.92 23.31
C VAL A 41 19.44 -18.98 24.28
N ARG A 42 18.54 -19.79 24.84
CA ARG A 42 18.90 -20.94 25.68
C ARG A 42 18.84 -22.20 24.81
N VAL A 43 19.91 -23.00 24.84
CA VAL A 43 20.03 -24.25 24.11
C VAL A 43 20.57 -25.33 25.08
N ASN A 44 20.08 -26.55 24.95
CA ASN A 44 20.66 -27.66 25.70
C ASN A 44 22.09 -27.95 25.21
N ALA A 45 23.02 -28.19 26.12
CA ALA A 45 24.42 -28.45 25.77
C ALA A 45 24.59 -29.65 24.82
N ASP A 46 23.69 -30.65 24.89
CA ASP A 46 23.69 -31.82 24.01
C ASP A 46 23.35 -31.47 22.54
N HIS A 47 22.76 -30.33 22.29
CA HIS A 47 22.44 -29.80 20.94
C HIS A 47 23.54 -28.84 20.42
N LEU A 48 24.63 -28.73 21.12
CA LEU A 48 25.79 -27.94 20.71
C LEU A 48 26.96 -28.85 20.34
N LYS A 49 27.43 -28.72 19.10
CA LYS A 49 28.62 -29.45 18.62
C LYS A 49 29.80 -28.50 18.52
N PRO A 50 31.01 -28.91 19.03
CA PRO A 50 32.23 -28.13 18.82
C PRO A 50 32.49 -27.94 17.32
N LEU A 51 32.89 -26.73 16.89
CA LEU A 51 33.15 -26.45 15.47
C LEU A 51 34.29 -27.26 14.86
N ASN A 52 35.20 -27.75 15.68
CA ASN A 52 36.32 -28.61 15.30
C ASN A 52 35.91 -30.08 15.01
N GLU A 53 34.72 -30.49 15.45
CA GLU A 53 34.17 -31.85 15.18
C GLU A 53 33.26 -31.90 13.93
N ILE A 54 32.99 -30.74 13.33
CA ILE A 54 32.23 -30.68 12.07
C ILE A 54 33.14 -31.21 10.97
N GLU A 55 32.80 -32.40 10.46
CA GLU A 55 33.53 -33.06 9.38
C GLU A 55 33.83 -32.11 8.22
N ARG A 56 35.07 -32.25 7.70
CA ARG A 56 35.69 -31.40 6.68
C ARG A 56 34.73 -31.00 5.58
N SER A 57 34.35 -29.77 5.64
CA SER A 57 33.91 -28.87 4.56
C SER A 57 33.36 -29.55 3.32
N SER A 58 32.03 -29.67 3.26
CA SER A 58 31.34 -29.69 1.99
C SER A 58 31.60 -28.37 1.26
N SER A 59 31.59 -28.40 -0.06
CA SER A 59 31.64 -27.19 -0.92
C SER A 59 30.68 -26.09 -0.45
N GLU A 60 29.56 -26.46 0.16
CA GLU A 60 28.56 -25.58 0.77
C GLU A 60 29.09 -24.85 2.02
N ALA A 61 29.85 -25.49 2.90
CA ALA A 61 30.43 -24.84 4.08
C ALA A 61 31.50 -23.82 3.67
N LEU A 62 32.28 -24.10 2.64
CA LEU A 62 33.25 -23.19 2.05
C LEU A 62 32.54 -21.98 1.41
N THR A 63 31.46 -22.21 0.67
CA THR A 63 30.62 -21.19 0.08
C THR A 63 29.99 -20.31 1.17
N TYR A 64 29.53 -20.91 2.26
CA TYR A 64 28.97 -20.18 3.40
C TYR A 64 30.04 -19.30 4.11
N VAL A 65 31.23 -19.84 4.38
CA VAL A 65 32.33 -19.08 4.99
C VAL A 65 32.79 -17.93 4.10
N VAL A 66 32.88 -18.16 2.79
CA VAL A 66 33.23 -17.11 1.82
C VAL A 66 32.11 -16.06 1.74
N ALA A 67 30.85 -16.47 1.75
CA ALA A 67 29.73 -15.54 1.78
C ALA A 67 29.69 -14.75 3.09
N ALA A 68 29.91 -15.38 4.24
CA ALA A 68 29.99 -14.73 5.53
C ALA A 68 31.19 -13.76 5.62
N ALA A 69 32.33 -14.13 5.08
CA ALA A 69 33.49 -13.23 5.01
C ALA A 69 33.24 -12.04 4.09
N ARG A 70 32.59 -12.23 2.95
CA ARG A 70 32.16 -11.14 2.05
C ARG A 70 31.16 -10.20 2.69
N VAL A 71 30.20 -10.74 3.45
CA VAL A 71 29.22 -9.94 4.21
C VAL A 71 29.91 -9.16 5.31
N ALA A 72 30.81 -9.79 6.09
CA ALA A 72 31.59 -9.12 7.11
C ALA A 72 32.50 -8.01 6.52
N ASP A 73 33.11 -8.26 5.37
CA ASP A 73 33.92 -7.26 4.64
C ASP A 73 33.03 -6.11 4.08
N ALA A 74 31.86 -6.44 3.54
CA ALA A 74 30.91 -5.43 3.06
C ALA A 74 30.28 -4.60 4.21
N LEU A 75 30.10 -5.17 5.39
CA LEU A 75 29.63 -4.48 6.59
C LEU A 75 30.72 -3.55 7.18
N THR A 76 32.00 -3.82 6.94
CA THR A 76 33.12 -2.96 7.35
C THR A 76 33.46 -1.88 6.31
N GLN A 77 32.93 -1.98 5.09
CA GLN A 77 33.12 -0.97 4.04
C GLN A 77 31.89 -0.05 4.01
N ASP A 78 32.10 1.26 4.08
CA ASP A 78 31.09 2.31 3.88
C ASP A 78 30.56 2.36 2.42
N VAL A 79 30.77 1.32 1.62
CA VAL A 79 30.40 1.25 0.21
C VAL A 79 28.96 0.74 0.09
N LEU A 80 28.13 1.51 -0.59
CA LEU A 80 26.78 1.11 -0.98
C LEU A 80 26.85 0.22 -2.23
N LEU A 81 26.40 -1.02 -2.14
CA LEU A 81 26.49 -2.03 -3.20
C LEU A 81 25.31 -1.95 -4.18
N ALA A 82 24.10 -1.68 -3.69
CA ALA A 82 22.91 -1.65 -4.52
C ALA A 82 22.98 -0.66 -5.70
N PRO A 83 23.55 0.54 -5.59
CA PRO A 83 23.73 1.43 -6.74
C PRO A 83 24.63 0.88 -7.83
N ILE A 84 25.56 0.02 -7.48
CA ILE A 84 26.51 -0.60 -8.43
C ILE A 84 25.88 -1.80 -9.16
N GLU A 85 25.06 -2.56 -8.42
CA GLU A 85 24.42 -3.80 -8.88
C GLU A 85 23.06 -3.56 -9.57
N SER A 86 22.54 -2.34 -9.55
CA SER A 86 21.27 -1.98 -10.20
C SER A 86 21.48 -1.32 -11.56
N SER A 87 20.48 -1.39 -12.43
CA SER A 87 20.49 -0.65 -13.70
C SER A 87 20.06 0.82 -13.56
N VAL A 88 19.75 1.24 -12.34
CA VAL A 88 19.34 2.62 -12.03
C VAL A 88 20.59 3.48 -11.78
N ILE A 89 20.60 4.67 -12.33
CA ILE A 89 21.51 5.75 -11.90
C ILE A 89 20.77 6.51 -10.79
N PRO A 90 21.09 6.27 -9.51
CA PRO A 90 20.31 6.86 -8.42
C PRO A 90 20.58 8.36 -8.32
N LEU A 91 19.53 9.10 -7.99
CA LEU A 91 19.63 10.53 -7.72
C LEU A 91 20.23 10.79 -6.32
N PRO A 92 20.84 11.97 -6.07
CA PRO A 92 21.49 12.26 -4.80
C PRO A 92 20.60 12.10 -3.56
N HIS A 93 19.28 12.36 -3.66
CA HIS A 93 18.37 12.15 -2.55
C HIS A 93 18.11 10.66 -2.30
N GLN A 94 18.07 9.83 -3.35
CA GLN A 94 17.90 8.38 -3.24
C GLN A 94 19.12 7.71 -2.59
N ILE A 95 20.34 8.17 -2.95
CA ILE A 95 21.57 7.71 -2.27
C ILE A 95 21.56 8.08 -0.79
N ARG A 96 21.11 9.30 -0.45
CA ARG A 96 20.99 9.72 0.96
C ARG A 96 19.97 8.88 1.70
N ALA A 97 18.82 8.56 1.06
CA ALA A 97 17.80 7.69 1.63
C ALA A 97 18.36 6.29 1.91
N LEU A 98 19.05 5.69 0.93
CA LEU A 98 19.71 4.40 1.05
C LEU A 98 20.76 4.42 2.19
N SER A 99 21.72 5.35 2.13
CA SER A 99 22.76 5.47 3.17
C SER A 99 22.17 5.57 4.56
N ARG A 100 21.13 6.41 4.73
CA ARG A 100 20.46 6.56 6.01
C ARG A 100 19.74 5.28 6.45
N ALA A 101 19.09 4.57 5.54
CA ALA A 101 18.35 3.36 5.86
C ALA A 101 19.26 2.22 6.35
N VAL A 102 20.49 2.14 5.81
CA VAL A 102 21.43 1.05 6.13
C VAL A 102 22.49 1.41 7.16
N SER A 103 22.54 2.67 7.61
CA SER A 103 23.49 3.13 8.63
C SER A 103 23.03 2.88 10.08
N GLY A 104 21.77 2.46 10.28
CA GLY A 104 21.19 2.18 11.59
C GLY A 104 20.97 0.71 11.85
N ASP A 105 20.80 0.35 13.13
CA ASP A 105 20.52 -1.03 13.56
C ASP A 105 19.12 -1.52 13.19
N ARG A 106 18.21 -0.60 12.85
CA ARG A 106 16.81 -0.88 12.51
C ARG A 106 16.44 -0.28 11.17
N VAL A 107 15.97 -1.09 10.23
CA VAL A 107 15.42 -0.62 8.96
C VAL A 107 13.89 -0.57 9.05
N ARG A 108 13.40 0.46 9.74
CA ARG A 108 11.96 0.74 9.87
C ARG A 108 11.71 2.21 9.60
N TYR A 109 11.28 2.52 8.36
CA TYR A 109 11.21 3.90 7.88
C TYR A 109 9.89 4.22 7.18
N LEU A 110 9.48 5.47 7.34
CA LEU A 110 8.47 6.11 6.50
C LEU A 110 9.18 6.88 5.38
N LEU A 111 9.11 6.37 4.15
CA LEU A 111 9.58 7.05 2.95
C LEU A 111 8.48 8.01 2.49
N ALA A 112 8.65 9.30 2.79
CA ALA A 112 7.63 10.33 2.61
C ALA A 112 8.01 11.38 1.56
N ASP A 113 8.75 10.97 0.55
CA ASP A 113 9.14 11.79 -0.59
C ASP A 113 7.93 12.28 -1.37
N GLU A 114 8.03 13.49 -1.92
CA GLU A 114 7.00 14.01 -2.80
C GLU A 114 6.78 13.12 -4.03
N VAL A 115 5.57 13.16 -4.59
CA VAL A 115 5.20 12.37 -5.79
C VAL A 115 6.21 12.59 -6.92
N GLY A 116 6.70 11.50 -7.53
CA GLY A 116 7.60 11.57 -8.68
C GLY A 116 9.09 11.72 -8.34
N LEU A 117 9.48 11.58 -7.06
CA LEU A 117 10.89 11.49 -6.64
C LEU A 117 11.45 10.07 -6.64
N GLY A 118 10.62 9.07 -6.94
CA GLY A 118 11.07 7.69 -7.10
C GLY A 118 11.13 6.88 -5.81
N LYS A 119 10.12 6.99 -4.94
CA LYS A 119 10.00 6.17 -3.71
C LYS A 119 10.15 4.66 -3.97
N THR A 120 9.60 4.15 -5.07
CA THR A 120 9.75 2.75 -5.48
C THR A 120 11.22 2.40 -5.71
N ILE A 121 11.97 3.31 -6.34
CA ILE A 121 13.41 3.15 -6.57
C ILE A 121 14.18 3.17 -5.25
N GLU A 122 13.84 4.08 -4.33
CA GLU A 122 14.45 4.11 -2.99
C GLU A 122 14.22 2.81 -2.23
N ALA A 123 12.96 2.34 -2.20
CA ALA A 123 12.61 1.07 -1.56
C ALA A 123 13.34 -0.11 -2.22
N GLY A 124 13.46 -0.11 -3.56
CA GLY A 124 14.20 -1.10 -4.32
C GLY A 124 15.70 -1.08 -4.01
N LEU A 125 16.32 0.09 -3.91
CA LEU A 125 17.72 0.24 -3.52
C LEU A 125 17.96 -0.27 -2.11
N ILE A 126 17.11 0.09 -1.14
CA ILE A 126 17.22 -0.38 0.25
C ILE A 126 17.06 -1.90 0.31
N MET A 127 16.04 -2.44 -0.34
CA MET A 127 15.81 -3.89 -0.42
C MET A 127 17.03 -4.61 -1.03
N ARG A 128 17.54 -4.11 -2.17
CA ARG A 128 18.68 -4.72 -2.85
C ARG A 128 19.94 -4.69 -1.99
N GLU A 129 20.19 -3.59 -1.30
CA GLU A 129 21.31 -3.46 -0.37
C GLU A 129 21.23 -4.48 0.78
N LEU A 130 20.05 -4.59 1.41
CA LEU A 130 19.83 -5.57 2.49
C LEU A 130 20.00 -7.01 2.00
N LYS A 131 19.58 -7.30 0.78
CA LYS A 131 19.78 -8.62 0.15
C LYS A 131 21.26 -8.91 -0.12
N LEU A 132 21.99 -7.94 -0.67
CA LEU A 132 23.43 -8.07 -0.94
C LEU A 132 24.24 -8.26 0.35
N ARG A 133 23.79 -7.67 1.44
CA ARG A 133 24.36 -7.87 2.78
C ARG A 133 23.93 -9.17 3.46
N GLY A 134 23.04 -9.96 2.83
CA GLY A 134 22.53 -11.22 3.38
C GLY A 134 21.53 -11.06 4.53
N LEU A 135 21.03 -9.83 4.76
CA LEU A 135 20.09 -9.53 5.85
C LEU A 135 18.64 -9.82 5.46
N VAL A 136 18.33 -9.88 4.17
CA VAL A 136 16.98 -10.11 3.63
C VAL A 136 17.02 -11.19 2.57
N GLN A 137 16.18 -12.19 2.72
CA GLN A 137 15.91 -13.23 1.71
C GLN A 137 14.47 -13.12 1.23
N ARG A 138 13.53 -12.99 2.18
CA ARG A 138 12.10 -12.99 1.91
C ARG A 138 11.51 -11.58 2.00
N THR A 139 10.94 -11.12 0.89
CA THR A 139 10.37 -9.78 0.79
C THR A 139 8.90 -9.83 0.38
N LEU A 140 8.06 -9.14 1.14
CA LEU A 140 6.66 -8.89 0.79
C LEU A 140 6.46 -7.43 0.39
N VAL A 141 5.83 -7.20 -0.75
CA VAL A 141 5.32 -5.88 -1.15
C VAL A 141 3.81 -5.89 -1.09
N VAL A 142 3.22 -4.94 -0.35
CA VAL A 142 1.78 -4.74 -0.26
C VAL A 142 1.45 -3.37 -0.86
N ALA A 143 0.73 -3.36 -1.97
CA ALA A 143 0.47 -2.14 -2.73
C ALA A 143 -1.00 -2.04 -3.20
N PRO A 144 -1.48 -0.85 -3.60
CA PRO A 144 -2.79 -0.72 -4.26
C PRO A 144 -2.85 -1.55 -5.54
N LYS A 145 -4.03 -2.12 -5.83
CA LYS A 145 -4.26 -3.02 -6.98
C LYS A 145 -3.74 -2.44 -8.31
N GLY A 146 -3.92 -1.14 -8.53
CA GLY A 146 -3.49 -0.47 -9.76
C GLY A 146 -1.96 -0.35 -9.92
N LEU A 147 -1.18 -0.51 -8.84
CA LEU A 147 0.28 -0.36 -8.86
C LEU A 147 1.04 -1.69 -8.91
N LEU A 148 0.37 -2.83 -8.74
CA LEU A 148 1.03 -4.14 -8.64
C LEU A 148 1.88 -4.48 -9.86
N ILE A 149 1.34 -4.29 -11.05
CA ILE A 149 2.05 -4.60 -12.32
C ILE A 149 3.25 -3.66 -12.49
N GLN A 150 3.09 -2.39 -12.14
CA GLN A 150 4.18 -1.42 -12.18
C GLN A 150 5.32 -1.83 -11.23
N TRP A 151 5.01 -2.22 -10.00
CA TRP A 151 5.98 -2.72 -9.03
C TRP A 151 6.76 -3.91 -9.56
N VAL A 152 6.08 -4.92 -10.11
CA VAL A 152 6.73 -6.09 -10.71
C VAL A 152 7.66 -5.70 -11.86
N ALA A 153 7.20 -4.78 -12.73
CA ALA A 153 8.01 -4.31 -13.85
C ALA A 153 9.23 -3.50 -13.39
N GLU A 154 9.08 -2.57 -12.45
CA GLU A 154 10.18 -1.75 -11.92
C GLU A 154 11.23 -2.61 -11.20
N MET A 155 10.81 -3.55 -10.33
CA MET A 155 11.73 -4.45 -9.65
C MET A 155 12.53 -5.32 -10.61
N ARG A 156 11.88 -5.83 -11.65
CA ARG A 156 12.54 -6.64 -12.67
C ARG A 156 13.51 -5.80 -13.52
N THR A 157 13.06 -4.63 -13.98
CA THR A 157 13.85 -3.79 -14.91
C THR A 157 15.04 -3.17 -14.22
N HIS A 158 14.87 -2.66 -13.01
CA HIS A 158 15.89 -1.86 -12.34
C HIS A 158 16.80 -2.66 -11.42
N PHE A 159 16.27 -3.72 -10.81
CA PHE A 159 17.01 -4.49 -9.80
C PHE A 159 17.22 -5.97 -10.16
N GLY A 160 16.70 -6.43 -11.32
CA GLY A 160 16.78 -7.84 -11.70
C GLY A 160 15.98 -8.79 -10.79
N GLU A 161 15.07 -8.24 -9.99
CA GLU A 161 14.30 -8.97 -8.99
C GLU A 161 12.97 -9.47 -9.56
N THR A 162 12.65 -10.74 -9.27
CA THR A 162 11.45 -11.39 -9.80
C THR A 162 10.40 -11.57 -8.71
N PHE A 163 9.48 -10.64 -8.62
CA PHE A 163 8.33 -10.74 -7.71
C PHE A 163 7.21 -11.56 -8.31
N ARG A 164 6.61 -12.42 -7.48
CA ARG A 164 5.39 -13.15 -7.82
C ARG A 164 4.17 -12.37 -7.34
N LEU A 165 3.31 -12.03 -8.28
CA LEU A 165 1.99 -11.48 -7.96
C LEU A 165 1.13 -12.61 -7.43
N LEU A 166 0.81 -12.58 -6.14
CA LEU A 166 -0.09 -13.54 -5.50
C LEU A 166 -1.42 -12.87 -5.17
N ASN A 167 -2.49 -13.46 -5.68
CA ASN A 167 -3.83 -13.11 -5.31
C ASN A 167 -4.46 -14.31 -4.58
N PRO A 168 -4.87 -14.17 -3.31
CA PRO A 168 -5.47 -15.28 -2.57
C PRO A 168 -6.68 -15.92 -3.25
N GLY A 169 -7.39 -15.17 -4.13
CA GLY A 169 -8.48 -15.72 -4.93
C GLY A 169 -8.06 -16.83 -5.88
N ASP A 170 -6.77 -16.93 -6.21
CA ASP A 170 -6.24 -17.89 -7.16
C ASP A 170 -5.58 -19.11 -6.46
N PHE A 171 -5.57 -19.15 -5.13
CA PHE A 171 -4.88 -20.21 -4.37
C PHE A 171 -5.43 -21.61 -4.64
N ASP A 172 -6.73 -21.75 -4.85
CA ASP A 172 -7.32 -23.04 -5.25
C ASP A 172 -6.84 -23.52 -6.62
N VAL A 173 -6.51 -22.57 -7.51
CA VAL A 173 -5.91 -22.90 -8.82
C VAL A 173 -4.48 -23.35 -8.62
N TYR A 174 -3.69 -22.67 -7.78
CA TYR A 174 -2.34 -23.08 -7.46
C TYR A 174 -2.29 -24.46 -6.81
N ARG A 175 -3.17 -24.75 -5.84
CA ARG A 175 -3.27 -26.08 -5.22
C ARG A 175 -3.57 -27.17 -6.24
N ARG A 176 -4.48 -26.92 -7.19
CA ARG A 176 -4.80 -27.88 -8.26
C ARG A 176 -3.66 -28.10 -9.23
N ILE A 177 -2.96 -27.05 -9.64
CA ILE A 177 -1.83 -27.15 -10.57
C ILE A 177 -0.67 -27.90 -9.91
N TRP A 178 -0.34 -27.59 -8.68
CA TRP A 178 0.79 -28.21 -7.98
C TRP A 178 0.48 -29.60 -7.40
N GLY A 179 -0.78 -29.89 -7.12
CA GLY A 179 -1.23 -31.21 -6.67
C GLY A 179 -1.49 -32.20 -7.81
N ALA A 180 -1.39 -31.76 -9.08
CA ALA A 180 -1.61 -32.67 -10.22
C ALA A 180 -0.41 -33.61 -10.43
N PRO A 181 -0.62 -34.92 -10.60
CA PRO A 181 0.44 -35.89 -10.95
C PRO A 181 1.11 -35.45 -12.27
N GLY A 182 2.40 -35.16 -12.26
CA GLY A 182 3.15 -34.77 -13.47
C GLY A 182 3.37 -33.27 -13.66
N ALA A 183 2.93 -32.40 -12.76
CA ALA A 183 3.36 -31.03 -12.71
C ALA A 183 4.86 -31.04 -12.37
N GLY A 184 5.72 -30.70 -13.32
CA GLY A 184 7.19 -30.85 -13.28
C GLY A 184 7.91 -29.96 -12.27
N ILE A 185 7.47 -30.02 -11.03
CA ILE A 185 8.21 -29.57 -9.87
C ILE A 185 8.83 -30.81 -9.29
N ASP A 186 10.12 -31.03 -9.58
CA ASP A 186 10.96 -32.05 -8.96
C ASP A 186 11.14 -31.81 -7.45
N SER A 187 10.04 -31.74 -6.74
CA SER A 187 10.01 -31.66 -5.28
C SER A 187 9.27 -32.88 -4.75
N PRO A 188 10.00 -33.91 -4.27
CA PRO A 188 9.40 -35.13 -3.73
C PRO A 188 8.55 -34.93 -2.47
N TRP A 189 8.49 -33.71 -1.97
CA TRP A 189 7.92 -33.32 -0.66
C TRP A 189 6.44 -32.87 -0.72
N LEU A 190 5.86 -32.74 -1.92
CA LEU A 190 4.52 -32.19 -2.07
C LEU A 190 3.56 -33.27 -2.57
N ALA A 191 3.21 -34.23 -1.72
CA ALA A 191 2.03 -35.04 -1.92
C ALA A 191 0.77 -34.15 -1.88
N ALA A 192 -0.22 -34.41 -2.72
CA ALA A 192 -1.43 -33.57 -2.88
C ALA A 192 -2.17 -33.29 -1.53
N ASP A 193 -2.12 -34.24 -0.59
CA ASP A 193 -2.69 -34.10 0.75
C ASP A 193 -1.88 -33.12 1.65
N ALA A 194 -0.57 -33.00 1.42
CA ALA A 194 0.28 -32.08 2.16
C ALA A 194 0.11 -30.62 1.71
N LEU A 195 -0.40 -30.39 0.51
CA LEU A 195 -0.66 -29.04 -0.03
C LEU A 195 -1.94 -28.42 0.55
N ALA A 196 -2.86 -29.22 1.07
CA ALA A 196 -4.09 -28.74 1.67
C ALA A 196 -3.82 -27.88 2.93
N ASP A 197 -2.77 -28.23 3.70
CA ASP A 197 -2.38 -27.56 4.94
C ASP A 197 -1.15 -26.63 4.77
N THR A 198 -0.65 -26.44 3.54
CA THR A 198 0.56 -25.66 3.30
C THR A 198 0.23 -24.18 3.17
N ASN A 199 0.92 -23.34 3.93
CA ASN A 199 0.89 -21.90 3.78
C ASN A 199 1.53 -21.50 2.44
N LEU A 200 0.70 -21.16 1.44
CA LEU A 200 1.13 -20.83 0.07
C LEU A 200 2.00 -19.56 0.00
N TRP A 201 1.91 -18.66 0.97
CA TRP A 201 2.76 -17.48 1.05
C TRP A 201 4.24 -17.82 1.29
N ARG A 202 4.54 -19.02 1.79
CA ARG A 202 5.92 -19.49 2.01
C ARG A 202 6.58 -20.03 0.76
N THR A 203 5.84 -20.24 -0.31
CA THR A 203 6.35 -20.87 -1.54
C THR A 203 7.35 -20.01 -2.30
N PHE A 204 7.22 -18.68 -2.19
CA PHE A 204 8.06 -17.73 -2.91
C PHE A 204 8.75 -16.76 -1.95
N ASP A 205 10.00 -16.43 -2.23
CA ASP A 205 10.78 -15.50 -1.42
C ASP A 205 10.43 -14.04 -1.70
N GLN A 206 9.89 -13.76 -2.89
CA GLN A 206 9.50 -12.41 -3.31
C GLN A 206 8.07 -12.39 -3.77
N VAL A 207 7.23 -11.75 -2.99
CA VAL A 207 5.79 -11.71 -3.22
C VAL A 207 5.29 -10.28 -3.25
N ILE A 208 4.35 -10.02 -4.15
CA ILE A 208 3.56 -8.80 -4.18
C ILE A 208 2.07 -9.14 -4.14
N CYS A 209 1.31 -8.42 -3.31
CA CYS A 209 -0.13 -8.57 -3.22
C CYS A 209 -0.83 -7.23 -3.03
N SER A 210 -2.16 -7.21 -3.20
CA SER A 210 -2.92 -5.99 -2.95
C SER A 210 -3.38 -5.90 -1.50
N VAL A 211 -3.39 -4.67 -0.94
CA VAL A 211 -3.93 -4.38 0.40
C VAL A 211 -5.34 -4.97 0.55
N ASP A 212 -6.21 -4.74 -0.44
CA ASP A 212 -7.62 -5.14 -0.35
C ASP A 212 -7.84 -6.65 -0.48
N SER A 213 -6.91 -7.40 -1.06
CA SER A 213 -7.00 -8.86 -1.16
C SER A 213 -6.60 -9.59 0.12
N VAL A 214 -5.86 -8.93 1.03
CA VAL A 214 -5.28 -9.57 2.22
C VAL A 214 -5.77 -8.97 3.54
N LYS A 215 -6.53 -7.87 3.51
CA LYS A 215 -7.12 -7.30 4.72
C LYS A 215 -8.11 -8.29 5.37
N PRO A 216 -8.15 -8.40 6.71
CA PRO A 216 -9.12 -9.25 7.39
C PRO A 216 -10.55 -8.76 7.16
N VAL A 217 -11.51 -9.68 7.11
CA VAL A 217 -12.93 -9.41 6.92
C VAL A 217 -13.67 -9.85 8.18
N ASP A 218 -14.41 -8.93 8.81
CA ASP A 218 -15.13 -9.20 10.07
C ASP A 218 -16.55 -9.72 9.83
N SER A 219 -17.17 -9.31 8.72
CA SER A 219 -18.49 -9.81 8.33
C SER A 219 -18.67 -9.84 6.82
N ARG A 220 -19.39 -10.83 6.32
CA ARG A 220 -19.80 -10.90 4.91
C ARG A 220 -21.19 -11.53 4.81
N ARG A 221 -22.10 -10.86 4.10
CA ARG A 221 -23.48 -11.32 3.97
C ARG A 221 -23.54 -12.73 3.37
N GLY A 222 -24.26 -13.63 4.04
CA GLY A 222 -24.44 -15.02 3.61
C GLY A 222 -23.29 -15.97 3.97
N TRP A 223 -22.27 -15.50 4.71
CA TRP A 223 -21.16 -16.34 5.16
C TRP A 223 -21.37 -16.82 6.60
N SER A 224 -21.03 -18.09 6.85
CA SER A 224 -20.91 -18.63 8.20
C SER A 224 -19.63 -18.13 8.87
N ARG A 225 -19.56 -18.25 10.20
CA ARG A 225 -18.34 -17.93 10.98
C ARG A 225 -17.15 -18.78 10.54
N GLU A 226 -17.37 -20.03 10.17
CA GLU A 226 -16.33 -20.96 9.70
C GLU A 226 -15.79 -20.54 8.35
N GLN A 227 -16.67 -20.15 7.40
CA GLN A 227 -16.25 -19.63 6.10
C GLN A 227 -15.43 -18.33 6.23
N LEU A 228 -15.84 -17.45 7.14
CA LEU A 228 -15.13 -16.21 7.43
C LEU A 228 -13.75 -16.50 8.07
N ALA A 229 -13.70 -17.44 9.02
CA ALA A 229 -12.45 -17.85 9.66
C ALA A 229 -11.48 -18.47 8.65
N ALA A 230 -11.95 -19.39 7.79
CA ALA A 230 -11.14 -19.99 6.74
C ALA A 230 -10.60 -18.95 5.73
N HIS A 231 -11.44 -17.98 5.35
CA HIS A 231 -11.04 -16.88 4.46
C HIS A 231 -9.93 -16.01 5.09
N ASN A 232 -10.09 -15.64 6.35
CA ASN A 232 -9.10 -14.84 7.06
C ASN A 232 -7.82 -15.64 7.35
N GLN A 233 -7.94 -16.97 7.61
CA GLN A 233 -6.79 -17.84 7.79
C GLN A 233 -5.87 -17.74 6.57
N GLU A 234 -6.37 -18.06 5.42
CA GLU A 234 -5.58 -18.14 4.18
C GLU A 234 -5.03 -16.80 3.71
N ARG A 235 -5.84 -15.73 3.83
CA ARG A 235 -5.50 -14.42 3.27
C ARG A 235 -4.71 -13.53 4.21
N PHE A 236 -4.96 -13.63 5.49
CA PHE A 236 -4.39 -12.74 6.49
C PHE A 236 -3.43 -13.46 7.44
N LEU A 237 -3.88 -14.51 8.15
CA LEU A 237 -3.05 -15.19 9.15
C LEU A 237 -1.86 -15.92 8.53
N ASP A 238 -2.07 -16.61 7.42
CA ASP A 238 -1.00 -17.30 6.70
C ASP A 238 -0.01 -16.31 6.09
N LEU A 239 -0.47 -15.14 5.59
CA LEU A 239 0.39 -14.08 5.09
C LEU A 239 1.34 -13.58 6.17
N VAL A 240 0.80 -13.19 7.34
CA VAL A 240 1.61 -12.61 8.43
C VAL A 240 2.52 -13.64 9.10
N SER A 241 2.16 -14.93 9.05
CA SER A 241 2.97 -16.02 9.60
C SER A 241 3.96 -16.62 8.59
N ALA A 242 4.06 -16.06 7.38
CA ALA A 242 4.90 -16.65 6.34
C ALA A 242 6.41 -16.50 6.59
N GLY A 243 6.83 -15.65 7.52
CA GLY A 243 8.26 -15.46 7.86
C GLY A 243 8.96 -14.53 6.88
N TRP A 244 8.49 -13.30 6.78
CA TRP A 244 9.09 -12.25 5.96
C TRP A 244 10.25 -11.58 6.70
N ASP A 245 11.33 -11.27 5.97
CA ASP A 245 12.43 -10.47 6.49
C ASP A 245 12.17 -8.98 6.29
N LEU A 246 11.62 -8.61 5.14
CA LEU A 246 11.30 -7.23 4.78
C LEU A 246 9.85 -7.13 4.27
N ILE A 247 9.13 -6.18 4.83
CA ILE A 247 7.81 -5.79 4.32
C ILE A 247 7.86 -4.35 3.81
N ILE A 248 7.38 -4.15 2.58
CA ILE A 248 7.24 -2.85 1.94
C ILE A 248 5.75 -2.59 1.71
N VAL A 249 5.23 -1.49 2.24
CA VAL A 249 3.82 -1.11 2.02
C VAL A 249 3.76 0.20 1.25
N ASP A 250 3.20 0.15 0.05
CA ASP A 250 2.99 1.34 -0.76
C ASP A 250 1.63 1.99 -0.47
N GLU A 251 1.56 3.31 -0.64
CA GLU A 251 0.43 4.16 -0.23
C GLU A 251 0.00 3.88 1.22
N ALA A 252 0.99 3.76 2.09
CA ALA A 252 0.83 3.32 3.47
C ALA A 252 -0.09 4.22 4.32
N HIS A 253 -0.38 5.46 3.87
CA HIS A 253 -1.37 6.33 4.52
C HIS A 253 -2.75 5.66 4.65
N ARG A 254 -3.07 4.70 3.76
CA ARG A 254 -4.32 3.92 3.82
C ARG A 254 -4.40 2.99 5.04
N LEU A 255 -3.25 2.64 5.65
CA LEU A 255 -3.20 1.82 6.86
C LEU A 255 -3.55 2.60 8.13
N GLY A 256 -3.52 3.94 8.09
CA GLY A 256 -3.88 4.79 9.22
C GLY A 256 -5.34 4.63 9.65
N GLY A 257 -6.24 4.31 8.71
CA GLY A 257 -7.66 4.07 8.99
C GLY A 257 -8.38 5.24 9.64
N SER A 258 -9.68 5.07 9.92
CA SER A 258 -10.47 6.04 10.71
C SER A 258 -10.42 5.73 12.21
N THR A 259 -10.25 4.46 12.56
CA THR A 259 -10.12 3.94 13.92
C THR A 259 -9.13 2.78 13.97
N ASP A 260 -8.72 2.34 15.16
CA ASP A 260 -7.85 1.18 15.35
C ASP A 260 -8.50 -0.16 14.98
N LEU A 261 -9.82 -0.18 14.89
CA LEU A 261 -10.62 -1.36 14.55
C LEU A 261 -10.76 -1.59 13.04
N VAL A 262 -10.43 -0.60 12.24
CA VAL A 262 -10.53 -0.72 10.77
C VAL A 262 -9.63 -1.83 10.25
N ALA A 263 -10.16 -2.66 9.36
CA ALA A 263 -9.48 -3.83 8.82
C ALA A 263 -8.09 -3.51 8.22
N ARG A 264 -7.93 -2.35 7.58
CA ARG A 264 -6.64 -1.90 7.03
C ARG A 264 -5.61 -1.58 8.12
N HIS A 265 -6.02 -0.96 9.23
CA HIS A 265 -5.11 -0.71 10.35
C HIS A 265 -4.70 -2.00 11.03
N ARG A 266 -5.63 -2.93 11.25
CA ARG A 266 -5.34 -4.28 11.77
C ARG A 266 -4.35 -5.04 10.88
N LEU A 267 -4.51 -4.94 9.56
CA LEU A 267 -3.52 -5.47 8.61
C LEU A 267 -2.16 -4.81 8.80
N GLY A 268 -2.11 -3.47 8.82
CA GLY A 268 -0.87 -2.71 9.00
C GLY A 268 -0.12 -3.12 10.27
N ARG A 269 -0.83 -3.24 11.37
CA ARG A 269 -0.28 -3.66 12.66
C ARG A 269 0.27 -5.09 12.60
N ALA A 270 -0.47 -6.04 12.06
CA ALA A 270 -0.01 -7.41 11.92
C ALA A 270 1.22 -7.51 10.99
N LEU A 271 1.25 -6.75 9.89
CA LEU A 271 2.42 -6.69 9.00
C LEU A 271 3.64 -6.08 9.70
N SER A 272 3.44 -5.06 10.56
CA SER A 272 4.55 -4.43 11.29
C SER A 272 5.20 -5.37 12.31
N GLU A 273 4.43 -6.32 12.83
CA GLU A 273 4.89 -7.35 13.77
C GLU A 273 5.48 -8.59 13.04
N ALA A 274 5.11 -8.78 11.75
CA ALA A 274 5.47 -9.97 10.98
C ALA A 274 6.90 -9.95 10.41
N ALA A 275 7.58 -8.81 10.39
CA ALA A 275 8.93 -8.70 9.84
C ALA A 275 9.80 -7.74 10.67
N PRO A 276 11.11 -8.01 10.79
CA PRO A 276 12.05 -7.12 11.44
C PRO A 276 12.22 -5.80 10.67
N TYR A 277 12.21 -5.84 9.33
CA TYR A 277 12.39 -4.67 8.48
C TYR A 277 11.07 -4.22 7.84
N LEU A 278 10.80 -2.92 7.91
CA LEU A 278 9.53 -2.33 7.44
C LEU A 278 9.78 -1.01 6.72
N LEU A 279 9.31 -0.91 5.48
CA LEU A 279 9.28 0.33 4.72
C LEU A 279 7.83 0.72 4.42
N LEU A 280 7.42 1.87 4.91
CA LEU A 280 6.12 2.47 4.62
C LEU A 280 6.31 3.61 3.62
N LEU A 281 5.70 3.51 2.45
CA LEU A 281 5.82 4.49 1.38
C LEU A 281 4.54 5.31 1.27
N THR A 282 4.66 6.63 1.30
CA THR A 282 3.54 7.53 1.02
C THR A 282 4.01 8.93 0.67
N ALA A 283 3.37 9.57 -0.31
CA ALA A 283 3.64 10.97 -0.61
C ALA A 283 2.88 11.94 0.30
N THR A 284 1.81 11.47 0.93
CA THR A 284 0.89 12.26 1.75
C THR A 284 0.74 11.65 3.15
N PRO A 285 1.79 11.66 3.98
CA PRO A 285 1.77 10.99 5.28
C PRO A 285 0.73 11.60 6.23
N HIS A 286 0.53 12.92 6.15
CA HIS A 286 -0.42 13.65 6.98
C HIS A 286 -1.52 14.27 6.11
N GLN A 287 -2.71 13.67 6.14
CA GLN A 287 -3.89 14.14 5.39
C GLN A 287 -4.79 15.09 6.22
N GLY A 288 -4.22 15.85 7.13
CA GLY A 288 -4.97 16.74 8.03
C GLY A 288 -5.63 16.03 9.22
N LYS A 289 -5.39 14.72 9.41
CA LYS A 289 -5.92 13.90 10.50
C LYS A 289 -4.78 13.38 11.38
N SER A 290 -4.57 14.01 12.53
CA SER A 290 -3.48 13.65 13.45
C SER A 290 -3.57 12.21 13.95
N ASP A 291 -4.78 11.72 14.23
CA ASP A 291 -5.00 10.34 14.70
C ASP A 291 -4.60 9.29 13.66
N ALA A 292 -4.95 9.51 12.38
CA ALA A 292 -4.56 8.60 11.30
C ALA A 292 -3.05 8.61 11.07
N PHE A 293 -2.43 9.76 11.22
CA PHE A 293 -0.97 9.88 11.12
C PHE A 293 -0.26 9.20 12.30
N HIS A 294 -0.75 9.39 13.53
CA HIS A 294 -0.26 8.67 14.70
C HIS A 294 -0.32 7.16 14.49
N ARG A 295 -1.49 6.62 14.09
CA ARG A 295 -1.65 5.18 13.79
C ARG A 295 -0.68 4.70 12.71
N LEU A 296 -0.38 5.52 11.71
CA LEU A 296 0.60 5.17 10.68
C LEU A 296 2.03 5.08 11.25
N VAL A 297 2.46 6.06 12.03
CA VAL A 297 3.83 6.08 12.56
C VAL A 297 4.04 5.09 13.70
N SER A 298 3.01 4.76 14.47
CA SER A 298 3.06 3.72 15.50
C SER A 298 3.32 2.31 14.92
N LEU A 299 3.06 2.10 13.61
CA LEU A 299 3.48 0.86 12.93
C LEU A 299 5.00 0.72 12.82
N LEU A 300 5.75 1.82 12.82
CA LEU A 300 7.21 1.79 12.80
C LEU A 300 7.78 1.45 14.17
N ASP A 301 7.22 2.06 15.22
CA ASP A 301 7.64 1.84 16.60
C ASP A 301 6.50 2.26 17.55
N ALA A 302 5.82 1.29 18.13
CA ALA A 302 4.69 1.55 19.03
C ALA A 302 5.14 2.14 20.38
N ASP A 303 6.36 1.84 20.83
CA ASP A 303 6.91 2.34 22.09
C ASP A 303 7.36 3.80 21.95
N ALA A 304 7.89 4.16 20.79
CA ALA A 304 8.26 5.54 20.49
C ALA A 304 7.03 6.46 20.30
N PHE A 305 5.91 5.88 19.81
CA PHE A 305 4.68 6.61 19.50
C PHE A 305 3.45 5.99 20.20
N PRO A 306 3.37 6.06 21.53
CA PRO A 306 2.25 5.47 22.30
C PRO A 306 0.94 6.24 22.13
N ASP A 307 0.99 7.54 21.82
CA ASP A 307 -0.17 8.43 21.68
C ASP A 307 0.07 9.51 20.63
N VAL A 308 -1.00 10.25 20.29
CA VAL A 308 -0.95 11.33 19.28
C VAL A 308 0.02 12.45 19.69
N GLU A 309 0.14 12.73 20.98
CA GLU A 309 0.98 13.81 21.52
C GLU A 309 2.47 13.48 21.42
N SER A 310 2.81 12.18 21.38
CA SER A 310 4.17 11.69 21.20
C SER A 310 4.73 11.93 19.80
N VAL A 311 3.87 12.21 18.80
CA VAL A 311 4.28 12.44 17.40
C VAL A 311 4.84 13.85 17.24
N THR A 312 6.02 14.07 17.79
CA THR A 312 6.77 15.33 17.62
C THR A 312 7.75 15.21 16.46
N ARG A 313 8.19 16.36 15.96
CA ARG A 313 9.16 16.41 14.85
C ARG A 313 10.48 15.71 15.24
N GLU A 314 10.93 15.91 16.45
CA GLU A 314 12.19 15.36 16.99
C GLU A 314 12.11 13.83 17.09
N ARG A 315 11.01 13.29 17.62
CA ARG A 315 10.79 11.83 17.71
C ARG A 315 10.57 11.17 16.36
N LEU A 316 9.94 11.86 15.43
CA LEU A 316 9.67 11.34 14.08
C LEU A 316 10.92 11.34 13.20
N GLN A 317 11.84 12.28 13.40
CA GLN A 317 13.02 12.45 12.55
C GLN A 317 13.84 11.17 12.35
N PRO A 318 14.09 10.31 13.34
CA PRO A 318 14.81 9.05 13.13
C PRO A 318 14.12 8.07 12.18
N TYR A 319 12.80 8.10 12.08
CA TYR A 319 11.95 7.18 11.31
C TYR A 319 11.53 7.72 9.94
N LEU A 320 11.74 9.02 9.67
CA LEU A 320 11.25 9.69 8.48
C LEU A 320 12.38 9.96 7.48
N ILE A 321 12.24 9.46 6.28
CA ILE A 321 13.04 9.84 5.10
C ILE A 321 12.13 10.65 4.18
N ARG A 322 12.53 11.89 3.88
CA ARG A 322 11.73 12.82 3.06
C ARG A 322 12.59 13.73 2.23
N ALA A 323 12.34 13.73 0.92
CA ALA A 323 12.86 14.69 -0.03
C ALA A 323 11.73 15.55 -0.62
N GLU A 324 12.06 16.79 -0.96
CA GLU A 324 11.16 17.76 -1.58
C GLU A 324 11.62 18.07 -2.99
N LYS A 325 10.71 18.15 -3.95
CA LYS A 325 11.03 18.49 -5.36
C LYS A 325 11.85 19.76 -5.52
N ARG A 326 11.56 20.78 -4.72
CA ARG A 326 12.29 22.05 -4.75
C ARG A 326 13.76 21.95 -4.38
N ARG A 327 14.17 20.85 -3.73
CA ARG A 327 15.55 20.59 -3.28
C ARG A 327 16.19 19.42 -4.03
N ALA A 328 15.43 18.78 -4.92
CA ALA A 328 15.93 17.66 -5.67
C ALA A 328 16.86 18.16 -6.80
N ILE A 329 18.05 17.60 -6.81
CA ILE A 329 19.11 17.92 -7.78
C ILE A 329 19.52 16.65 -8.53
N ASP A 330 20.05 16.82 -9.72
CA ASP A 330 20.73 15.77 -10.47
C ASP A 330 22.16 15.52 -9.98
N ALA A 331 22.89 14.64 -10.66
CA ALA A 331 24.27 14.30 -10.32
C ALA A 331 25.23 15.51 -10.47
N ASP A 332 24.91 16.45 -11.34
CA ASP A 332 25.71 17.66 -11.61
C ASP A 332 25.35 18.82 -10.67
N GLY A 333 24.35 18.62 -9.80
CA GLY A 333 23.88 19.61 -8.83
C GLY A 333 22.86 20.59 -9.40
N ALA A 334 22.38 20.38 -10.62
CA ALA A 334 21.31 21.19 -11.20
C ALA A 334 19.94 20.80 -10.66
N SER A 335 19.01 21.77 -10.56
CA SER A 335 17.64 21.48 -10.10
C SER A 335 16.91 20.55 -11.07
N LEU A 336 16.38 19.44 -10.56
CA LEU A 336 15.61 18.47 -11.34
C LEU A 336 14.25 19.00 -11.80
N PHE A 337 13.68 19.93 -11.05
CA PHE A 337 12.32 20.42 -11.30
C PHE A 337 12.33 21.94 -11.42
N LYS A 338 11.58 22.43 -12.39
CA LYS A 338 11.25 23.87 -12.46
C LYS A 338 10.40 24.27 -11.25
N PRO A 339 10.49 25.52 -10.79
CA PRO A 339 9.63 26.03 -9.71
C PRO A 339 8.15 25.83 -10.05
N ARG A 340 7.39 25.30 -9.10
CA ARG A 340 5.94 25.12 -9.26
C ARG A 340 5.24 26.47 -9.13
N THR A 341 4.48 26.84 -10.13
CA THR A 341 3.55 27.96 -10.09
C THR A 341 2.12 27.45 -10.03
N THR A 342 1.33 27.93 -9.10
CA THR A 342 -0.10 27.59 -9.00
C THR A 342 -0.90 28.83 -9.40
N LYS A 343 -1.72 28.71 -10.44
CA LYS A 343 -2.64 29.76 -10.89
C LYS A 343 -4.06 29.26 -10.73
N LEU A 344 -4.93 30.10 -10.17
CA LEU A 344 -6.37 29.88 -10.17
C LEU A 344 -6.92 30.56 -11.41
N GLU A 345 -7.57 29.82 -12.29
CA GLU A 345 -8.25 30.37 -13.49
C GLU A 345 -9.75 30.41 -13.23
N PRO A 346 -10.31 31.57 -12.88
CA PRO A 346 -11.74 31.72 -12.65
C PRO A 346 -12.50 31.63 -13.97
N ILE A 347 -13.50 30.76 -14.03
CA ILE A 347 -14.37 30.61 -15.21
C ILE A 347 -15.64 31.36 -14.97
N SER A 348 -15.87 32.44 -15.72
CA SER A 348 -17.06 33.30 -15.61
C SER A 348 -18.13 32.87 -16.62
N TRP A 349 -19.38 32.92 -16.20
CA TRP A 349 -20.52 32.73 -17.08
C TRP A 349 -20.63 33.93 -18.03
N THR A 350 -20.74 33.65 -19.32
CA THR A 350 -21.07 34.63 -20.35
C THR A 350 -22.51 34.44 -20.84
N ASP A 351 -23.05 35.39 -21.62
CA ASP A 351 -24.40 35.27 -22.17
C ASP A 351 -24.60 34.01 -23.00
N ARG A 352 -23.55 33.50 -23.63
CA ARG A 352 -23.55 32.23 -24.40
C ARG A 352 -23.78 31.01 -23.52
N HIS A 353 -23.43 31.09 -22.23
CA HIS A 353 -23.51 30.00 -21.26
C HIS A 353 -24.78 30.07 -20.40
N ARG A 354 -25.79 30.85 -20.82
CA ARG A 354 -27.03 31.07 -20.04
C ARG A 354 -27.72 29.74 -19.69
N ASP A 355 -27.84 28.83 -20.66
CA ASP A 355 -28.51 27.54 -20.44
C ASP A 355 -27.74 26.66 -19.46
N GLN A 356 -26.40 26.64 -19.54
CA GLN A 356 -25.54 25.92 -18.59
C GLN A 356 -25.66 26.47 -17.17
N ARG A 357 -25.71 27.80 -17.06
CA ARG A 357 -25.90 28.46 -15.78
C ARG A 357 -27.24 28.10 -15.14
N LEU A 358 -28.33 28.16 -15.91
CA LEU A 358 -29.65 27.78 -15.41
C LEU A 358 -29.73 26.31 -15.00
N LEU A 359 -29.10 25.42 -15.75
CA LEU A 359 -29.00 24.01 -15.42
C LEU A 359 -28.22 23.83 -14.11
N TYR A 360 -27.07 24.51 -13.96
CA TYR A 360 -26.28 24.48 -12.75
C TYR A 360 -27.06 24.93 -11.51
N GLU A 361 -27.78 26.05 -11.64
CA GLU A 361 -28.62 26.58 -10.57
C GLU A 361 -29.76 25.60 -10.20
N ALA A 362 -30.43 25.00 -11.20
CA ALA A 362 -31.50 24.03 -10.99
C ALA A 362 -31.02 22.75 -10.31
N VAL A 363 -29.89 22.19 -10.74
CA VAL A 363 -29.32 20.98 -10.12
C VAL A 363 -28.77 21.29 -8.72
N THR A 364 -28.22 22.49 -8.51
CA THR A 364 -27.80 22.92 -7.17
C THR A 364 -28.98 23.03 -6.20
N GLU A 365 -30.15 23.51 -6.68
CA GLU A 365 -31.38 23.55 -5.90
C GLU A 365 -31.90 22.16 -5.56
N TYR A 366 -31.93 21.24 -6.53
CA TYR A 366 -32.26 19.83 -6.33
C TYR A 366 -31.38 19.18 -5.26
N VAL A 367 -30.05 19.36 -5.36
CA VAL A 367 -29.08 18.83 -4.38
C VAL A 367 -29.32 19.41 -2.99
N ARG A 368 -29.57 20.73 -2.89
CA ARG A 368 -29.84 21.41 -1.62
C ARG A 368 -31.10 20.88 -0.95
N ASN A 369 -32.17 20.72 -1.72
CA ASN A 369 -33.45 20.21 -1.21
C ASN A 369 -33.32 18.76 -0.73
N GLY A 370 -32.65 17.90 -1.52
CA GLY A 370 -32.38 16.52 -1.15
C GLY A 370 -31.52 16.41 0.12
N TYR A 371 -30.49 17.26 0.26
CA TYR A 371 -29.64 17.29 1.45
C TYR A 371 -30.42 17.73 2.69
N ASN A 372 -31.23 18.77 2.59
CA ASN A 372 -32.04 19.27 3.70
C ASN A 372 -33.07 18.21 4.15
N GLN A 373 -33.71 17.53 3.21
CA GLN A 373 -34.65 16.45 3.52
C GLN A 373 -33.92 15.26 4.19
N ALA A 374 -32.75 14.90 3.70
CA ALA A 374 -31.93 13.83 4.30
C ALA A 374 -31.54 14.15 5.75
N LEU A 375 -31.22 15.40 6.05
CA LEU A 375 -30.95 15.85 7.43
C LEU A 375 -32.16 15.72 8.34
N LEU A 376 -33.33 16.15 7.85
CA LEU A 376 -34.59 16.06 8.61
C LEU A 376 -34.96 14.61 8.92
N GLU A 377 -34.73 13.72 7.97
CA GLU A 377 -35.04 12.29 8.11
C GLU A 377 -33.90 11.50 8.80
N LYS A 378 -32.80 12.14 9.23
CA LYS A 378 -31.60 11.54 9.82
C LYS A 378 -30.96 10.44 8.94
N LYS A 379 -31.03 10.62 7.64
CA LYS A 379 -30.46 9.69 6.64
C LYS A 379 -29.13 10.23 6.11
N ASN A 380 -28.06 10.08 6.90
CA ASN A 380 -26.72 10.63 6.59
C ASN A 380 -26.19 10.25 5.20
N TYR A 381 -26.47 9.05 4.71
CA TYR A 381 -26.06 8.57 3.40
C TYR A 381 -26.69 9.34 2.23
N LEU A 382 -27.95 9.79 2.37
CA LEU A 382 -28.59 10.64 1.35
C LEU A 382 -27.95 12.03 1.29
N GLY A 383 -27.62 12.59 2.46
CA GLY A 383 -26.86 13.85 2.51
C GLY A 383 -25.51 13.74 1.81
N PHE A 384 -24.81 12.61 1.98
CA PHE A 384 -23.55 12.35 1.30
C PHE A 384 -23.71 12.19 -0.22
N LEU A 385 -24.76 11.47 -0.69
CA LEU A 385 -25.10 11.40 -2.11
C LEU A 385 -25.28 12.80 -2.72
N MET A 386 -25.98 13.69 -2.02
CA MET A 386 -26.20 15.06 -2.48
C MET A 386 -24.90 15.86 -2.58
N ILE A 387 -23.97 15.71 -1.62
CA ILE A 387 -22.64 16.33 -1.66
C ILE A 387 -21.84 15.83 -2.87
N LEU A 388 -21.87 14.53 -3.16
CA LEU A 388 -21.20 13.95 -4.32
C LEU A 388 -21.82 14.42 -5.64
N MET A 389 -23.15 14.50 -5.71
CA MET A 389 -23.83 15.07 -6.88
C MET A 389 -23.44 16.55 -7.07
N GLN A 390 -23.29 17.33 -6.01
CA GLN A 390 -22.79 18.70 -6.08
C GLN A 390 -21.41 18.81 -6.72
N ARG A 391 -20.49 17.90 -6.39
CA ARG A 391 -19.17 17.86 -7.03
C ARG A 391 -19.25 17.58 -8.52
N LEU A 392 -20.11 16.65 -8.94
CA LEU A 392 -20.32 16.33 -10.36
C LEU A 392 -20.95 17.47 -11.14
N VAL A 393 -21.89 18.19 -10.52
CA VAL A 393 -22.51 19.40 -11.08
C VAL A 393 -21.47 20.46 -11.39
N THR A 394 -20.45 20.60 -10.53
CA THR A 394 -19.35 21.52 -10.77
C THR A 394 -18.35 21.06 -11.83
N SER A 395 -18.46 19.82 -12.31
CA SER A 395 -17.52 19.24 -13.29
C SER A 395 -17.86 19.65 -14.73
N SER A 396 -18.95 19.15 -15.31
CA SER A 396 -19.37 19.48 -16.68
C SER A 396 -20.84 19.17 -16.92
N THR A 397 -21.45 19.79 -17.96
CA THR A 397 -22.82 19.49 -18.40
C THR A 397 -23.01 18.00 -18.72
N ARG A 398 -22.02 17.37 -19.35
CA ARG A 398 -22.03 15.94 -19.66
C ARG A 398 -22.00 15.07 -18.40
N ALA A 399 -21.20 15.44 -17.40
CA ALA A 399 -21.16 14.73 -16.12
C ALA A 399 -22.51 14.82 -15.40
N ILE A 400 -23.15 16.00 -15.38
CA ILE A 400 -24.51 16.20 -14.86
C ILE A 400 -25.47 15.24 -15.55
N ARG A 401 -25.52 15.24 -16.89
CA ARG A 401 -26.42 14.38 -17.68
C ARG A 401 -26.23 12.91 -17.34
N THR A 402 -25.00 12.41 -17.41
CA THR A 402 -24.69 11.01 -17.16
C THR A 402 -25.07 10.58 -15.72
N THR A 403 -24.87 11.45 -14.74
CA THR A 403 -25.25 11.20 -13.35
C THR A 403 -26.78 11.15 -13.18
N LEU A 404 -27.49 12.08 -13.77
CA LEU A 404 -28.96 12.10 -13.73
C LEU A 404 -29.56 10.90 -14.48
N GLU A 405 -28.97 10.46 -15.62
CA GLU A 405 -29.39 9.25 -16.32
C GLU A 405 -29.30 8.01 -15.42
N ARG A 406 -28.14 7.78 -14.80
CA ARG A 406 -27.94 6.67 -13.85
C ARG A 406 -28.92 6.75 -12.67
N ARG A 407 -29.12 7.94 -12.13
CA ARG A 407 -30.06 8.12 -11.02
C ARG A 407 -31.48 7.82 -11.43
N LEU A 408 -31.90 8.25 -12.62
CA LEU A 408 -33.23 7.98 -13.15
C LEU A 408 -33.46 6.49 -13.42
N GLU A 409 -32.47 5.77 -13.93
CA GLU A 409 -32.55 4.30 -14.13
C GLU A 409 -32.88 3.60 -12.81
N VAL A 410 -32.19 3.95 -11.73
CA VAL A 410 -32.45 3.38 -10.41
C VAL A 410 -33.86 3.73 -9.90
N LEU A 411 -34.32 4.97 -10.11
CA LEU A 411 -35.65 5.43 -9.68
C LEU A 411 -36.82 4.87 -10.48
N ARG A 412 -36.55 4.23 -11.66
CA ARG A 412 -37.57 3.59 -12.52
C ARG A 412 -37.89 2.16 -12.09
N GLU A 413 -37.06 1.51 -11.28
CA GLU A 413 -37.35 0.17 -10.81
C GLU A 413 -38.54 0.15 -9.83
N PRO A 414 -39.38 -0.92 -9.86
CA PRO A 414 -40.54 -1.04 -8.99
C PRO A 414 -40.19 -1.04 -7.48
N ASP A 415 -41.03 -0.41 -6.68
CA ASP A 415 -40.84 -0.27 -5.21
C ASP A 415 -40.75 -1.61 -4.46
N GLU A 416 -41.31 -2.70 -5.01
CA GLU A 416 -41.34 -4.04 -4.38
C GLU A 416 -39.96 -4.72 -4.30
N GLN A 417 -38.95 -4.25 -5.04
CA GLN A 417 -37.58 -4.74 -4.97
C GLN A 417 -36.63 -3.81 -4.18
N LEU A 418 -37.17 -2.84 -3.46
CA LEU A 418 -36.45 -1.93 -2.57
C LEU A 418 -35.94 -2.63 -1.31
N SER A 419 -35.42 -3.84 -1.42
CA SER A 419 -34.78 -4.49 -0.32
C SER A 419 -33.37 -3.95 -0.15
N LEU A 420 -33.23 -3.20 0.92
CA LEU A 420 -32.03 -3.11 1.76
C LEU A 420 -30.75 -2.85 0.97
N PHE A 421 -30.19 -1.69 1.28
CA PHE A 421 -28.77 -1.45 1.13
C PHE A 421 -27.97 -2.75 1.27
N PRO A 422 -26.86 -2.91 0.55
CA PRO A 422 -25.74 -3.54 1.19
C PRO A 422 -25.53 -2.67 2.43
N VAL A 423 -25.83 -3.18 3.60
CA VAL A 423 -25.47 -2.56 4.87
C VAL A 423 -23.97 -2.65 4.91
N LEU A 424 -23.33 -1.70 4.22
CA LEU A 424 -21.93 -1.42 4.44
C LEU A 424 -21.92 -0.84 5.86
N SER A 425 -21.20 -1.46 6.75
CA SER A 425 -20.90 -0.87 8.04
C SER A 425 -20.23 0.49 7.83
N ASP A 426 -20.28 1.38 8.79
CA ASP A 426 -19.59 2.68 8.72
C ASP A 426 -18.09 2.48 8.41
N GLU A 427 -17.51 1.35 8.78
CA GLU A 427 -16.15 0.93 8.52
C GLU A 427 -15.91 0.55 7.05
N GLU A 428 -16.77 -0.28 6.47
CA GLU A 428 -16.70 -0.63 5.04
C GLU A 428 -16.92 0.59 4.16
N TRP A 429 -17.77 1.51 4.60
CA TRP A 429 -18.00 2.78 3.93
C TRP A 429 -16.77 3.69 3.96
N ALA A 430 -16.08 3.78 5.09
CA ALA A 430 -14.86 4.57 5.25
C ALA A 430 -13.66 4.00 4.46
N ASP A 431 -13.71 2.72 4.12
CA ASP A 431 -12.67 2.01 3.36
C ASP A 431 -12.77 2.22 1.84
N LEU A 432 -13.92 2.66 1.32
CA LEU A 432 -14.11 2.94 -0.09
C LEU A 432 -13.45 4.26 -0.49
N ASP A 433 -12.86 4.32 -1.67
CA ASP A 433 -12.46 5.61 -2.25
C ASP A 433 -13.68 6.42 -2.72
N GLY A 434 -13.46 7.71 -3.01
CA GLY A 434 -14.56 8.62 -3.35
C GLY A 434 -15.35 8.19 -4.60
N GLN A 435 -14.72 7.49 -5.57
CA GLN A 435 -15.41 6.97 -6.76
C GLN A 435 -16.21 5.70 -6.46
N GLU A 436 -15.67 4.82 -5.62
CA GLU A 436 -16.36 3.62 -5.17
C GLU A 436 -17.59 3.99 -4.32
N GLN A 437 -17.44 4.96 -3.41
CA GLN A 437 -18.53 5.54 -2.63
C GLN A 437 -19.63 6.11 -3.54
N LEU A 438 -19.24 6.91 -4.53
CA LEU A 438 -20.16 7.48 -5.50
C LEU A 438 -20.90 6.41 -6.31
N SER A 439 -20.17 5.42 -6.84
CA SER A 439 -20.76 4.31 -7.59
C SER A 439 -21.77 3.54 -6.75
N THR A 440 -21.43 3.24 -5.50
CA THR A 440 -22.30 2.54 -4.57
C THR A 440 -23.58 3.34 -4.27
N LEU A 441 -23.48 4.67 -4.11
CA LEU A 441 -24.61 5.53 -3.84
C LEU A 441 -25.50 5.80 -5.05
N LEU A 442 -24.91 6.02 -6.22
CA LEU A 442 -25.67 6.20 -7.47
C LEU A 442 -26.50 4.96 -7.79
N ASN A 443 -25.99 3.77 -7.47
CA ASN A 443 -26.69 2.51 -7.63
C ASN A 443 -27.67 2.20 -6.46
N SER A 444 -27.74 3.09 -5.45
CA SER A 444 -28.68 2.90 -4.34
C SER A 444 -30.11 3.15 -4.79
N ARG A 445 -31.01 2.22 -4.44
CA ARG A 445 -32.44 2.27 -4.82
C ARG A 445 -33.28 3.19 -3.91
N LEU A 446 -32.65 4.07 -3.16
CA LEU A 446 -33.32 4.96 -2.23
C LEU A 446 -33.75 6.24 -2.91
N ARG A 447 -34.94 6.71 -2.54
CA ARG A 447 -35.44 8.02 -2.93
C ARG A 447 -34.97 9.08 -1.91
N ALA A 448 -34.35 10.12 -2.44
CA ALA A 448 -33.94 11.27 -1.61
C ALA A 448 -35.11 12.21 -1.32
N MET A 449 -36.06 12.31 -2.26
CA MET A 449 -37.21 13.20 -2.18
C MET A 449 -38.50 12.53 -2.64
N LYS A 450 -39.65 13.08 -2.20
CA LYS A 450 -40.96 12.46 -2.44
C LYS A 450 -41.34 12.38 -3.92
N ASN A 451 -40.92 13.34 -4.76
CA ASN A 451 -41.15 13.42 -6.22
C ASN A 451 -39.84 13.39 -7.01
N GLU A 452 -38.80 12.76 -6.47
CA GLU A 452 -37.47 12.79 -7.04
C GLU A 452 -37.40 12.34 -8.50
N ARG A 453 -38.20 11.32 -8.87
CA ARG A 453 -38.22 10.80 -10.25
C ARG A 453 -38.62 11.84 -11.28
N GLU A 454 -39.69 12.60 -11.00
CA GLU A 454 -40.18 13.64 -11.91
C GLU A 454 -39.20 14.79 -12.01
N GLU A 455 -38.61 15.19 -10.89
CA GLU A 455 -37.62 16.25 -10.85
C GLU A 455 -36.32 15.88 -11.58
N VAL A 456 -35.82 14.66 -11.40
CA VAL A 456 -34.64 14.13 -12.10
C VAL A 456 -34.90 14.01 -13.60
N ASP A 457 -36.10 13.60 -14.02
CA ASP A 457 -36.46 13.51 -15.43
C ASP A 457 -36.47 14.89 -16.11
N LEU A 458 -37.03 15.90 -15.46
CA LEU A 458 -36.99 17.29 -15.94
C LEU A 458 -35.56 17.85 -16.03
N LEU A 459 -34.75 17.62 -15.01
CA LEU A 459 -33.34 18.03 -15.00
C LEU A 459 -32.53 17.35 -16.08
N LEU A 460 -32.80 16.07 -16.33
CA LEU A 460 -32.14 15.29 -17.39
C LEU A 460 -32.50 15.83 -18.77
N GLU A 461 -33.77 16.16 -19.02
CA GLU A 461 -34.19 16.79 -20.28
C GLU A 461 -33.50 18.14 -20.49
N ALA A 462 -33.44 18.97 -19.43
CA ALA A 462 -32.72 20.23 -19.46
C ALA A 462 -31.23 20.03 -19.76
N ALA A 463 -30.58 19.04 -19.13
CA ALA A 463 -29.17 18.73 -19.37
C ALA A 463 -28.90 18.30 -20.81
N ARG A 464 -29.74 17.44 -21.38
CA ARG A 464 -29.64 17.02 -22.78
C ARG A 464 -29.78 18.18 -23.77
N ARG A 465 -30.75 19.07 -23.54
CA ARG A 465 -30.93 20.27 -24.35
C ARG A 465 -29.74 21.21 -24.28
N THR A 466 -29.20 21.39 -23.07
CA THR A 466 -28.05 22.25 -22.84
C THR A 466 -26.78 21.72 -23.50
N GLU A 467 -26.52 20.39 -23.39
CA GLU A 467 -25.37 19.73 -24.02
C GLU A 467 -25.45 19.85 -25.57
N ALA A 468 -26.66 19.75 -26.15
CA ALA A 468 -26.86 19.85 -27.60
C ALA A 468 -26.67 21.28 -28.14
N ARG A 469 -26.74 22.32 -27.31
CA ARG A 469 -26.75 23.72 -27.74
C ARG A 469 -25.39 24.42 -27.73
N GLY A 470 -24.40 23.89 -27.02
CA GLY A 470 -23.14 24.59 -26.94
C GLY A 470 -22.04 23.88 -26.17
N ALA A 471 -20.85 24.40 -26.30
CA ALA A 471 -19.67 23.92 -25.60
C ALA A 471 -19.75 24.29 -24.11
N ASP A 472 -19.16 23.43 -23.28
CA ASP A 472 -19.05 23.65 -21.85
C ASP A 472 -18.03 24.78 -21.56
N PRO A 473 -18.38 25.78 -20.72
CA PRO A 473 -17.50 26.91 -20.43
C PRO A 473 -16.15 26.51 -19.85
N LYS A 474 -16.08 25.40 -19.13
CA LYS A 474 -14.81 24.84 -18.65
C LYS A 474 -13.98 24.29 -19.78
N ALA A 475 -14.59 23.60 -20.73
CA ALA A 475 -13.90 23.07 -21.90
C ALA A 475 -13.37 24.22 -22.80
N GLU A 476 -14.14 25.28 -22.98
CA GLU A 476 -13.69 26.47 -23.72
C GLU A 476 -12.48 27.12 -23.01
N ALA A 477 -12.62 27.39 -21.71
CA ALA A 477 -11.54 27.99 -20.93
C ALA A 477 -10.28 27.12 -20.87
N LEU A 478 -10.45 25.79 -20.84
CA LEU A 478 -9.33 24.85 -20.92
C LEU A 478 -8.60 24.94 -22.27
N LEU A 479 -9.33 24.96 -23.39
CA LEU A 479 -8.74 25.11 -24.70
C LEU A 479 -7.98 26.43 -24.83
N ASP A 480 -8.56 27.53 -24.37
CA ASP A 480 -7.91 28.84 -24.37
C ASP A 480 -6.64 28.82 -23.51
N LEU A 481 -6.69 28.18 -22.34
CA LEU A 481 -5.52 28.02 -21.47
C LEU A 481 -4.42 27.19 -22.16
N LEU A 482 -4.78 26.09 -22.83
CA LEU A 482 -3.82 25.24 -23.55
C LEU A 482 -3.12 26.01 -24.68
N TYR A 483 -3.87 26.74 -25.49
CA TYR A 483 -3.31 27.58 -26.55
C TYR A 483 -2.39 28.66 -25.99
N ARG A 484 -2.78 29.32 -24.90
CA ARG A 484 -1.97 30.34 -24.23
C ARG A 484 -0.66 29.74 -23.71
N LEU A 485 -0.72 28.57 -23.05
CA LEU A 485 0.47 27.89 -22.54
C LEU A 485 1.43 27.46 -23.66
N GLN A 486 0.92 26.95 -24.78
CA GLN A 486 1.73 26.60 -25.95
C GLN A 486 2.43 27.83 -26.54
N GLN A 487 1.78 29.00 -26.54
CA GLN A 487 2.37 30.25 -26.99
C GLN A 487 3.42 30.78 -26.02
N GLU A 488 3.13 30.77 -24.71
CA GLU A 488 4.05 31.22 -23.65
C GLU A 488 5.35 30.39 -23.65
N GLU A 489 5.24 29.05 -23.74
CA GLU A 489 6.39 28.12 -23.75
C GLU A 489 7.01 27.98 -25.15
N ARG A 490 6.42 28.54 -26.19
CA ARG A 490 6.83 28.41 -27.60
C ARG A 490 7.01 26.96 -28.07
N ASP A 491 6.24 26.05 -27.49
CA ASP A 491 6.27 24.63 -27.80
C ASP A 491 4.87 24.15 -28.25
N PRO A 492 4.65 23.91 -29.55
CA PRO A 492 3.37 23.41 -30.06
C PRO A 492 3.07 21.97 -29.60
N ASN A 493 4.10 21.21 -29.16
CA ASN A 493 4.00 19.85 -28.66
C ASN A 493 4.02 19.77 -27.13
N LEU A 494 3.75 20.89 -26.44
CA LEU A 494 3.73 20.95 -24.99
C LEU A 494 2.83 19.85 -24.41
N LYS A 495 3.42 18.99 -23.57
CA LYS A 495 2.68 17.91 -22.91
C LYS A 495 1.97 18.48 -21.68
N VAL A 496 0.67 18.28 -21.64
CA VAL A 496 -0.17 18.72 -20.54
C VAL A 496 -0.87 17.51 -19.91
N LEU A 497 -0.85 17.42 -18.59
CA LEU A 497 -1.54 16.40 -17.84
C LEU A 497 -2.80 17.02 -17.22
N LEU A 498 -3.97 16.50 -17.61
CA LEU A 498 -5.27 16.93 -17.11
C LEU A 498 -5.77 15.92 -16.08
N PHE A 499 -6.10 16.42 -14.90
CA PHE A 499 -6.78 15.63 -13.87
C PHE A 499 -8.25 16.06 -13.84
N THR A 500 -9.15 15.11 -13.97
CA THR A 500 -10.60 15.31 -13.86
C THR A 500 -11.16 14.42 -12.76
N GLU A 501 -12.12 14.92 -12.00
CA GLU A 501 -12.91 14.12 -11.04
C GLU A 501 -14.05 13.39 -11.75
#